data_c13a599523084ac031890c791f55b2eb
#
_entry.id   c13a599523084ac031890c791f55b2eb
#
_cell.length_a   1.000
_cell.length_b   1.000
_cell.length_c   1.000
_cell.angle_alpha   90.00
_cell.angle_beta   90.00
_cell.angle_gamma   90.00
#
_symmetry.space_group_name_H-M   'P 1'
#
loop_
_entity.id
_entity.type
_entity.pdbx_description
1 polymer ?
#
loop_
_entity_poly.entity_id
_entity_poly.type
_entity_poly.pdbx_seq_one_letter_code
_entity_poly.pdbx_strand_id
1 'polypeptide(L)'
;MSKIIKFGENGRGQLQDGVNQLADAVASTLGPYGRNVIIGSTMGNPHSTKDGVTVAKEVNLEDPIENTGAQVVRQAAVKTGEQAGDGTTTATVLAREIYNQALEAVSNRSNNAIDIKRGIDKAVKDIVAVLKEKSQDISNEEQLKQVATISANNDTEIGTLIVTAFEKAGREGVITVE
;
A
#
# COMPACT_ATOMS: atom_id res chain seq x y z
N MET A 1 -22.13 -18.45 -10.77
CA MET A 1 -20.71 -18.82 -10.95
C MET A 1 -20.34 -19.91 -9.95
N SER A 2 -19.70 -20.99 -10.40
CA SER A 2 -19.20 -22.05 -9.53
C SER A 2 -18.01 -21.50 -8.71
N LYS A 3 -17.93 -21.86 -7.42
CA LYS A 3 -16.81 -21.52 -6.57
C LYS A 3 -15.67 -22.51 -6.77
N ILE A 4 -14.45 -22.02 -6.87
CA ILE A 4 -13.24 -22.85 -6.90
C ILE A 4 -12.78 -23.03 -5.45
N ILE A 5 -12.54 -24.30 -5.05
CA ILE A 5 -12.07 -24.63 -3.71
C ILE A 5 -10.71 -25.31 -3.87
N LYS A 6 -9.69 -24.80 -3.20
CA LYS A 6 -8.35 -25.39 -3.14
C LYS A 6 -7.88 -25.52 -1.69
N PHE A 7 -7.10 -26.56 -1.40
CA PHE A 7 -6.62 -26.90 -0.06
C PHE A 7 -5.10 -27.08 -0.05
N GLY A 8 -4.53 -27.03 1.13
CA GLY A 8 -3.15 -27.40 1.40
C GLY A 8 -2.12 -26.40 0.88
N GLU A 9 -0.92 -26.87 0.64
CA GLU A 9 0.24 -26.07 0.26
C GLU A 9 0.08 -25.45 -1.14
N ASN A 10 -0.53 -26.16 -2.08
CA ASN A 10 -0.75 -25.65 -3.44
C ASN A 10 -1.65 -24.41 -3.43
N GLY A 11 -2.79 -24.44 -2.71
CA GLY A 11 -3.67 -23.27 -2.62
C GLY A 11 -3.01 -22.09 -1.91
N ARG A 12 -2.20 -22.34 -0.87
CA ARG A 12 -1.43 -21.30 -0.18
C ARG A 12 -0.35 -20.72 -1.07
N GLY A 13 0.37 -21.55 -1.83
CA GLY A 13 1.39 -21.10 -2.78
C GLY A 13 0.81 -20.17 -3.85
N GLN A 14 -0.30 -20.54 -4.48
CA GLN A 14 -0.95 -19.68 -5.47
C GLN A 14 -1.43 -18.34 -4.87
N LEU A 15 -1.96 -18.34 -3.64
CA LEU A 15 -2.29 -17.08 -2.95
C LEU A 15 -1.04 -16.22 -2.73
N GLN A 16 0.07 -16.84 -2.32
CA GLN A 16 1.36 -16.17 -2.11
C GLN A 16 1.90 -15.58 -3.41
N ASP A 17 1.81 -16.32 -4.50
CA ASP A 17 2.24 -15.85 -5.82
C ASP A 17 1.47 -14.59 -6.23
N GLY A 18 0.15 -14.57 -6.01
CA GLY A 18 -0.66 -13.41 -6.26
C GLY A 18 -0.34 -12.20 -5.37
N VAL A 19 -0.09 -12.45 -4.08
CA VAL A 19 0.40 -11.42 -3.13
C VAL A 19 1.70 -10.81 -3.62
N ASN A 20 2.67 -11.65 -4.02
CA ASN A 20 3.98 -11.22 -4.46
C ASN A 20 3.92 -10.45 -5.78
N GLN A 21 3.18 -10.96 -6.79
CA GLN A 21 3.06 -10.30 -8.09
C GLN A 21 2.52 -8.86 -7.97
N LEU A 22 1.44 -8.67 -7.20
CA LEU A 22 0.90 -7.31 -6.97
C LEU A 22 1.91 -6.45 -6.21
N ALA A 23 2.48 -6.97 -5.13
CA ALA A 23 3.39 -6.20 -4.29
C ALA A 23 4.69 -5.84 -5.02
N ASP A 24 5.20 -6.69 -5.91
CA ASP A 24 6.39 -6.39 -6.73
C ASP A 24 6.10 -5.27 -7.73
N ALA A 25 4.93 -5.29 -8.38
CA ALA A 25 4.51 -4.20 -9.25
C ALA A 25 4.45 -2.86 -8.51
N VAL A 26 3.83 -2.85 -7.32
CA VAL A 26 3.71 -1.65 -6.48
C VAL A 26 5.08 -1.22 -5.93
N ALA A 27 5.89 -2.16 -5.44
CA ALA A 27 7.21 -1.89 -4.86
C ALA A 27 8.19 -1.26 -5.87
N SER A 28 8.00 -1.50 -7.16
CA SER A 28 8.82 -0.88 -8.21
C SER A 28 8.74 0.65 -8.22
N THR A 29 7.70 1.23 -7.60
CA THR A 29 7.51 2.69 -7.48
C THR A 29 8.14 3.28 -6.21
N LEU A 30 8.68 2.45 -5.30
CA LEU A 30 9.10 2.87 -3.96
C LEU A 30 10.42 3.64 -3.97
N GLY A 31 10.42 4.75 -3.22
CA GLY A 31 11.62 5.47 -2.84
C GLY A 31 12.27 6.29 -3.96
N PRO A 32 13.49 6.80 -3.75
CA PRO A 32 14.16 7.72 -4.67
C PRO A 32 14.54 7.07 -6.02
N TYR A 33 14.65 5.74 -6.05
CA TYR A 33 14.88 4.96 -7.27
C TYR A 33 13.60 4.38 -7.85
N GLY A 34 12.44 4.78 -7.32
CA GLY A 34 11.14 4.32 -7.80
C GLY A 34 10.94 4.66 -9.29
N ARG A 35 10.42 3.69 -10.02
CA ARG A 35 10.18 3.78 -11.47
C ARG A 35 8.71 4.02 -11.76
N ASN A 36 8.44 4.58 -12.94
CA ASN A 36 7.09 4.61 -13.46
C ASN A 36 6.67 3.19 -13.88
N VAL A 37 5.44 2.86 -13.58
CA VAL A 37 4.76 1.67 -14.10
C VAL A 37 3.90 2.09 -15.28
N ILE A 38 4.03 1.37 -16.39
CA ILE A 38 3.18 1.57 -17.57
C ILE A 38 2.03 0.58 -17.47
N ILE A 39 0.82 1.10 -17.42
CA ILE A 39 -0.39 0.31 -17.36
C ILE A 39 -1.00 0.29 -18.74
N GLY A 40 -1.08 -0.92 -19.34
CA GLY A 40 -1.71 -1.14 -20.63
C GLY A 40 -3.23 -1.06 -20.52
N SER A 41 -3.89 -0.54 -21.53
CA SER A 41 -5.35 -0.54 -21.62
C SER A 41 -5.79 -1.31 -22.86
N THR A 42 -6.84 -2.11 -22.74
CA THR A 42 -7.43 -2.84 -23.85
C THR A 42 -8.31 -1.95 -24.75
N MET A 43 -8.78 -0.81 -24.24
CA MET A 43 -9.70 0.09 -24.95
C MET A 43 -9.27 1.57 -24.87
N GLY A 44 -8.01 1.86 -24.57
CA GLY A 44 -7.50 3.23 -24.45
C GLY A 44 -5.98 3.31 -24.56
N ASN A 45 -5.45 4.51 -24.41
CA ASN A 45 -4.01 4.71 -24.40
C ASN A 45 -3.40 4.16 -23.10
N PRO A 46 -2.23 3.52 -23.15
CA PRO A 46 -1.50 3.17 -21.96
C PRO A 46 -1.15 4.43 -21.16
N HIS A 47 -1.21 4.36 -19.85
CA HIS A 47 -0.80 5.47 -18.98
C HIS A 47 0.35 5.06 -18.06
N SER A 48 1.15 6.04 -17.67
CA SER A 48 2.32 5.86 -16.81
C SER A 48 2.04 6.52 -15.46
N THR A 49 2.32 5.78 -14.38
CA THR A 49 2.14 6.28 -13.02
C THR A 49 3.27 5.85 -12.09
N LYS A 50 3.54 6.63 -11.05
CA LYS A 50 4.36 6.25 -9.88
C LYS A 50 3.52 6.00 -8.64
N ASP A 51 2.21 6.25 -8.69
CA ASP A 51 1.34 6.08 -7.55
C ASP A 51 1.04 4.61 -7.28
N GLY A 52 1.44 4.14 -6.11
CA GLY A 52 1.31 2.73 -5.71
C GLY A 52 -0.14 2.26 -5.61
N VAL A 53 -1.09 3.11 -5.18
CA VAL A 53 -2.50 2.70 -5.10
C VAL A 53 -3.12 2.57 -6.47
N THR A 54 -2.76 3.43 -7.41
CA THR A 54 -3.19 3.32 -8.81
C THR A 54 -2.68 2.03 -9.43
N VAL A 55 -1.39 1.72 -9.25
CA VAL A 55 -0.82 0.44 -9.72
C VAL A 55 -1.55 -0.74 -9.08
N ALA A 56 -1.78 -0.72 -7.76
CA ALA A 56 -2.45 -1.81 -7.05
C ALA A 56 -3.89 -2.06 -7.55
N LYS A 57 -4.62 -1.01 -7.94
CA LYS A 57 -5.99 -1.12 -8.46
C LYS A 57 -6.05 -1.76 -9.84
N GLU A 58 -5.03 -1.54 -10.66
CA GLU A 58 -5.00 -2.02 -12.05
C GLU A 58 -4.46 -3.46 -12.20
N VAL A 59 -3.72 -3.98 -11.21
CA VAL A 59 -3.23 -5.36 -11.25
C VAL A 59 -4.38 -6.35 -11.17
N ASN A 60 -4.63 -7.07 -12.25
CA ASN A 60 -5.57 -8.18 -12.32
C ASN A 60 -4.87 -9.40 -12.91
N LEU A 61 -4.89 -10.51 -12.17
CA LEU A 61 -4.21 -11.75 -12.56
C LEU A 61 -5.19 -12.73 -13.20
N GLU A 62 -4.69 -13.53 -14.16
CA GLU A 62 -5.51 -14.49 -14.89
C GLU A 62 -5.96 -15.66 -14.01
N ASP A 63 -5.08 -16.19 -13.14
CA ASP A 63 -5.46 -17.25 -12.21
C ASP A 63 -6.35 -16.67 -11.09
N PRO A 64 -7.56 -17.20 -10.88
CA PRO A 64 -8.50 -16.67 -9.89
C PRO A 64 -8.01 -16.77 -8.45
N ILE A 65 -7.14 -17.73 -8.14
CA ILE A 65 -6.60 -17.90 -6.79
C ILE A 65 -5.47 -16.90 -6.55
N GLU A 66 -4.56 -16.76 -7.49
CA GLU A 66 -3.53 -15.72 -7.45
C GLU A 66 -4.17 -14.33 -7.38
N ASN A 67 -5.19 -14.09 -8.21
CA ASN A 67 -5.93 -12.82 -8.17
C ASN A 67 -6.59 -12.55 -6.82
N THR A 68 -7.04 -13.61 -6.12
CA THR A 68 -7.55 -13.47 -4.74
C THR A 68 -6.44 -13.03 -3.79
N GLY A 69 -5.23 -13.59 -3.90
CA GLY A 69 -4.05 -13.15 -3.14
C GLY A 69 -3.70 -11.68 -3.40
N ALA A 70 -3.66 -11.29 -4.67
CA ALA A 70 -3.45 -9.90 -5.08
C ALA A 70 -4.51 -8.95 -4.47
N GLN A 71 -5.79 -9.33 -4.52
CA GLN A 71 -6.88 -8.53 -3.93
C GLN A 71 -6.75 -8.33 -2.42
N VAL A 72 -6.24 -9.31 -1.68
CA VAL A 72 -6.01 -9.17 -0.23
C VAL A 72 -4.99 -8.06 0.07
N VAL A 73 -3.87 -8.04 -0.65
CA VAL A 73 -2.84 -7.00 -0.46
C VAL A 73 -3.28 -5.65 -1.03
N ARG A 74 -4.04 -5.64 -2.12
CA ARG A 74 -4.66 -4.41 -2.64
C ARG A 74 -5.48 -3.67 -1.59
N GLN A 75 -6.18 -4.39 -0.72
CA GLN A 75 -6.96 -3.77 0.36
C GLN A 75 -6.09 -2.95 1.32
N ALA A 76 -4.82 -3.35 1.55
CA ALA A 76 -3.91 -2.57 2.39
C ALA A 76 -3.58 -1.22 1.73
N ALA A 77 -3.28 -1.22 0.42
CA ALA A 77 -3.02 0.02 -0.32
C ALA A 77 -4.24 0.95 -0.32
N VAL A 78 -5.42 0.41 -0.67
CA VAL A 78 -6.66 1.19 -0.75
C VAL A 78 -7.03 1.80 0.59
N LYS A 79 -7.06 1.02 1.67
CA LYS A 79 -7.38 1.52 3.01
C LYS A 79 -6.39 2.58 3.49
N THR A 80 -5.10 2.39 3.20
CA THR A 80 -4.08 3.39 3.57
C THR A 80 -4.31 4.69 2.80
N GLY A 81 -4.61 4.62 1.50
CA GLY A 81 -4.95 5.79 0.69
C GLY A 81 -6.18 6.52 1.21
N GLU A 82 -7.24 5.80 1.60
CA GLU A 82 -8.48 6.39 2.13
C GLU A 82 -8.31 7.02 3.52
N GLN A 83 -7.46 6.45 4.37
CA GLN A 83 -7.30 6.89 5.76
C GLN A 83 -6.19 7.91 5.97
N ALA A 84 -5.10 7.79 5.23
CA ALA A 84 -3.90 8.63 5.41
C ALA A 84 -3.55 9.47 4.17
N GLY A 85 -4.06 9.13 2.99
CA GLY A 85 -3.75 9.82 1.73
C GLY A 85 -2.35 9.53 1.18
N ASP A 86 -1.46 8.92 1.95
CA ASP A 86 -0.08 8.61 1.57
C ASP A 86 0.40 7.30 2.21
N GLY A 87 1.57 6.80 1.80
CA GLY A 87 2.18 5.58 2.34
C GLY A 87 1.61 4.26 1.78
N THR A 88 0.84 4.32 0.69
CA THR A 88 0.18 3.15 0.09
C THR A 88 1.16 2.08 -0.38
N THR A 89 2.28 2.48 -0.98
CA THR A 89 3.36 1.58 -1.41
C THR A 89 4.02 0.91 -0.21
N THR A 90 4.35 1.68 0.84
CA THR A 90 4.92 1.16 2.09
C THR A 90 3.99 0.14 2.75
N ALA A 91 2.68 0.46 2.85
CA ALA A 91 1.68 -0.44 3.41
C ALA A 91 1.58 -1.76 2.62
N THR A 92 1.65 -1.69 1.28
CA THR A 92 1.64 -2.87 0.41
C THR A 92 2.84 -3.77 0.63
N VAL A 93 4.05 -3.19 0.68
CA VAL A 93 5.30 -3.93 0.92
C VAL A 93 5.30 -4.58 2.30
N LEU A 94 4.87 -3.85 3.34
CA LEU A 94 4.74 -4.39 4.68
C LEU A 94 3.70 -5.52 4.76
N ALA A 95 2.56 -5.37 4.13
CA ALA A 95 1.52 -6.39 4.08
C ALA A 95 2.02 -7.69 3.43
N ARG A 96 2.74 -7.58 2.30
CA ARG A 96 3.40 -8.73 1.66
C ARG A 96 4.38 -9.41 2.59
N GLU A 97 5.26 -8.65 3.22
CA GLU A 97 6.31 -9.22 4.06
C GLU A 97 5.73 -9.91 5.31
N ILE A 98 4.75 -9.27 5.96
CA ILE A 98 4.03 -9.89 7.09
C ILE A 98 3.35 -11.19 6.65
N TYR A 99 2.71 -11.20 5.47
CA TYR A 99 2.07 -12.39 4.92
C TYR A 99 3.08 -13.52 4.67
N ASN A 100 4.19 -13.21 3.99
CA ASN A 100 5.21 -14.19 3.65
C ASN A 100 5.86 -14.81 4.89
N GLN A 101 6.24 -14.00 5.88
CA GLN A 101 6.81 -14.47 7.15
C GLN A 101 5.79 -15.29 7.95
N ALA A 102 4.52 -14.87 7.97
CA ALA A 102 3.47 -15.63 8.63
C ALA A 102 3.22 -16.98 7.95
N LEU A 103 3.24 -17.01 6.62
CA LEU A 103 3.06 -18.24 5.86
C LEU A 103 4.23 -19.23 6.08
N GLU A 104 5.46 -18.74 6.08
CA GLU A 104 6.63 -19.54 6.43
C GLU A 104 6.51 -20.13 7.84
N ALA A 105 6.14 -19.32 8.82
CA ALA A 105 5.94 -19.76 10.19
C ALA A 105 4.83 -20.81 10.32
N VAL A 106 3.70 -20.66 9.59
CA VAL A 106 2.59 -21.64 9.57
C VAL A 106 2.98 -22.92 8.86
N SER A 107 3.88 -22.86 7.87
CA SER A 107 4.34 -24.04 7.13
C SER A 107 5.14 -25.02 8.03
N ASN A 108 5.70 -24.54 9.13
CA ASN A 108 6.24 -25.41 10.16
C ASN A 108 5.08 -26.03 10.95
N ARG A 109 4.91 -27.35 10.83
CA ARG A 109 3.79 -28.12 11.43
C ARG A 109 3.72 -28.04 12.95
N SER A 110 4.80 -27.62 13.62
CA SER A 110 4.81 -27.42 15.08
C SER A 110 4.14 -26.10 15.51
N ASN A 111 3.91 -25.18 14.59
CA ASN A 111 3.35 -23.86 14.89
C ASN A 111 1.83 -23.82 14.65
N ASN A 112 1.13 -23.18 15.57
CA ASN A 112 -0.30 -22.94 15.45
C ASN A 112 -0.56 -21.59 14.78
N ALA A 113 -1.30 -21.57 13.67
CA ALA A 113 -1.66 -20.35 12.94
C ALA A 113 -2.39 -19.31 13.82
N ILE A 114 -3.18 -19.76 14.81
CA ILE A 114 -3.89 -18.86 15.74
C ILE A 114 -2.89 -18.14 16.65
N ASP A 115 -1.86 -18.85 17.12
CA ASP A 115 -0.87 -18.23 18.01
C ASP A 115 0.06 -17.29 17.23
N ILE A 116 0.39 -17.60 15.97
CA ILE A 116 1.09 -16.68 15.07
C ILE A 116 0.27 -15.40 14.88
N LYS A 117 -1.04 -15.55 14.59
CA LYS A 117 -1.92 -14.38 14.45
C LYS A 117 -1.94 -13.53 15.73
N ARG A 118 -2.06 -14.15 16.90
CA ARG A 118 -2.02 -13.43 18.19
C ARG A 118 -0.70 -12.68 18.41
N GLY A 119 0.42 -13.30 17.98
CA GLY A 119 1.74 -12.68 18.01
C GLY A 119 1.81 -11.45 17.12
N ILE A 120 1.30 -11.55 15.89
CA ILE A 120 1.22 -10.42 14.95
C ILE A 120 0.35 -9.29 15.53
N ASP A 121 -0.84 -9.61 16.02
CA ASP A 121 -1.76 -8.62 16.60
C ASP A 121 -1.11 -7.86 17.77
N LYS A 122 -0.37 -8.56 18.64
CA LYS A 122 0.37 -7.96 19.73
C LYS A 122 1.50 -7.06 19.23
N ALA A 123 2.33 -7.54 18.32
CA ALA A 123 3.44 -6.78 17.75
C ALA A 123 2.95 -5.50 17.06
N VAL A 124 1.87 -5.59 16.28
CA VAL A 124 1.26 -4.42 15.63
C VAL A 124 0.79 -3.40 16.66
N LYS A 125 0.14 -3.84 17.74
CA LYS A 125 -0.31 -2.95 18.81
C LYS A 125 0.86 -2.20 19.47
N ASP A 126 1.94 -2.91 19.78
CA ASP A 126 3.12 -2.35 20.41
C ASP A 126 3.84 -1.37 19.47
N ILE A 127 4.01 -1.73 18.19
CA ILE A 127 4.62 -0.88 17.16
C ILE A 127 3.79 0.39 16.95
N VAL A 128 2.46 0.28 16.84
CA VAL A 128 1.58 1.45 16.67
C VAL A 128 1.68 2.41 17.85
N ALA A 129 1.83 1.89 19.09
CA ALA A 129 2.03 2.75 20.26
C ALA A 129 3.35 3.55 20.14
N VAL A 130 4.45 2.89 19.77
CA VAL A 130 5.75 3.55 19.55
C VAL A 130 5.69 4.56 18.41
N LEU A 131 5.01 4.24 17.30
CA LEU A 131 4.86 5.16 16.17
C LEU A 131 4.08 6.41 16.57
N LYS A 132 3.02 6.27 17.38
CA LYS A 132 2.26 7.42 17.90
C LYS A 132 3.11 8.31 18.81
N GLU A 133 3.95 7.71 19.65
CA GLU A 133 4.89 8.46 20.50
C GLU A 133 5.93 9.24 19.68
N LYS A 134 6.38 8.67 18.55
CA LYS A 134 7.38 9.28 17.68
C LYS A 134 6.79 10.25 16.64
N SER A 135 5.49 10.22 16.42
CA SER A 135 4.84 11.11 15.46
C SER A 135 4.90 12.56 15.94
N GLN A 136 5.04 13.48 15.00
CA GLN A 136 5.05 14.91 15.24
C GLN A 136 3.94 15.58 14.45
N ASP A 137 3.17 16.42 15.12
CA ASP A 137 2.15 17.21 14.47
C ASP A 137 2.78 18.33 13.63
N ILE A 138 2.16 18.65 12.50
CA ILE A 138 2.56 19.77 11.66
C ILE A 138 2.17 21.06 12.39
N SER A 139 3.18 21.82 12.83
CA SER A 139 3.01 23.02 13.64
C SER A 139 3.23 24.35 12.88
N ASN A 140 3.89 24.30 11.71
CA ASN A 140 4.21 25.48 10.91
C ASN A 140 4.12 25.20 9.39
N GLU A 141 4.13 26.27 8.61
CA GLU A 141 4.01 26.24 7.15
C GLU A 141 5.20 25.52 6.47
N GLU A 142 6.39 25.64 7.02
CA GLU A 142 7.58 24.99 6.47
C GLU A 142 7.45 23.47 6.55
N GLN A 143 6.97 22.94 7.68
CA GLN A 143 6.69 21.50 7.83
C GLN A 143 5.57 21.06 6.89
N LEU A 144 4.51 21.86 6.74
CA LEU A 144 3.44 21.59 5.78
C LEU A 144 3.99 21.52 4.36
N LYS A 145 4.86 22.47 3.99
CA LYS A 145 5.53 22.48 2.69
C LYS A 145 6.40 21.25 2.47
N GLN A 146 7.16 20.83 3.49
CA GLN A 146 8.00 19.63 3.41
C GLN A 146 7.16 18.38 3.17
N VAL A 147 6.06 18.21 3.91
CA VAL A 147 5.14 17.08 3.72
C VAL A 147 4.49 17.10 2.33
N ALA A 148 3.97 18.26 1.91
CA ALA A 148 3.37 18.41 0.60
C ALA A 148 4.37 18.14 -0.54
N THR A 149 5.61 18.61 -0.40
CA THR A 149 6.68 18.37 -1.39
C THR A 149 7.02 16.89 -1.49
N ILE A 150 7.14 16.18 -0.37
CA ILE A 150 7.43 14.73 -0.37
C ILE A 150 6.27 13.96 -1.00
N SER A 151 5.03 14.27 -0.65
CA SER A 151 3.84 13.64 -1.23
C SER A 151 3.70 13.90 -2.73
N ALA A 152 4.23 15.04 -3.21
CA ALA A 152 4.33 15.38 -4.63
C ALA A 152 5.60 14.84 -5.31
N ASN A 153 6.19 13.74 -4.84
CA ASN A 153 7.43 13.15 -5.39
C ASN A 153 8.63 14.12 -5.43
N ASN A 154 8.81 14.94 -4.40
CA ASN A 154 9.82 15.98 -4.25
C ASN A 154 9.65 17.18 -5.22
N ASP A 155 8.44 17.40 -5.74
CA ASP A 155 8.11 18.59 -6.51
C ASP A 155 7.86 19.76 -5.57
N THR A 156 8.82 20.69 -5.53
CA THR A 156 8.75 21.88 -4.67
C THR A 156 7.75 22.93 -5.15
N GLU A 157 7.44 22.96 -6.44
CA GLU A 157 6.46 23.88 -7.01
C GLU A 157 5.06 23.46 -6.59
N ILE A 158 4.75 22.16 -6.76
CA ILE A 158 3.48 21.58 -6.28
C ILE A 158 3.37 21.73 -4.76
N GLY A 159 4.43 21.43 -4.01
CA GLY A 159 4.45 21.60 -2.56
C GLY A 159 4.12 23.04 -2.12
N THR A 160 4.67 24.02 -2.79
CA THR A 160 4.39 25.45 -2.53
C THR A 160 2.95 25.83 -2.90
N LEU A 161 2.44 25.31 -4.03
CA LEU A 161 1.07 25.56 -4.47
C LEU A 161 0.06 25.02 -3.46
N ILE A 162 0.30 23.82 -2.93
CA ILE A 162 -0.54 23.19 -1.91
C ILE A 162 -0.58 24.05 -0.63
N VAL A 163 0.59 24.52 -0.14
CA VAL A 163 0.64 25.39 1.04
C VAL A 163 -0.16 26.67 0.81
N THR A 164 0.02 27.32 -0.34
CA THR A 164 -0.74 28.54 -0.69
C THR A 164 -2.25 28.27 -0.74
N ALA A 165 -2.67 27.08 -1.21
CA ALA A 165 -4.08 26.71 -1.21
C ALA A 165 -4.61 26.55 0.23
N PHE A 166 -3.84 25.91 1.13
CA PHE A 166 -4.19 25.76 2.55
C PHE A 166 -4.27 27.10 3.28
N GLU A 167 -3.37 28.05 2.97
CA GLU A 167 -3.41 29.39 3.54
C GLU A 167 -4.71 30.13 3.16
N LYS A 168 -5.14 29.98 1.91
CA LYS A 168 -6.36 30.62 1.40
C LYS A 168 -7.64 29.95 1.87
N ALA A 169 -7.67 28.61 1.88
CA ALA A 169 -8.85 27.82 2.25
C ALA A 169 -9.00 27.68 3.78
N GLY A 170 -7.91 27.84 4.54
CA GLY A 170 -7.85 27.52 5.96
C GLY A 170 -7.73 26.00 6.18
N ARG A 171 -7.39 25.59 7.43
CA ARG A 171 -7.17 24.17 7.78
C ARG A 171 -8.39 23.27 7.59
N GLU A 172 -9.58 23.83 7.67
CA GLU A 172 -10.87 23.14 7.49
C GLU A 172 -11.44 23.31 6.08
N GLY A 173 -10.70 23.97 5.20
CA GLY A 173 -11.14 24.26 3.84
C GLY A 173 -11.06 23.05 2.93
N VAL A 174 -11.99 22.96 1.97
CA VAL A 174 -11.98 21.93 0.93
C VAL A 174 -11.12 22.42 -0.24
N ILE A 175 -10.11 21.64 -0.59
CA ILE A 175 -9.24 21.89 -1.75
C ILE A 175 -9.50 20.77 -2.75
N THR A 176 -9.89 21.16 -3.98
CA THR A 176 -10.06 20.22 -5.10
C THR A 176 -8.97 20.44 -6.13
N VAL A 177 -8.54 19.37 -6.79
CA VAL A 177 -7.59 19.39 -7.90
C VAL A 177 -8.32 18.91 -9.14
N GLU A 178 -8.27 19.69 -10.22
CA GLU A 178 -8.85 19.38 -11.53
C GLU A 178 -7.75 19.17 -12.57
#